data_29492172b882187ece8d692aa067cd76
#
_entry.id   29492172b882187ece8d692aa067cd76
#
_cell.length_a   1.000
_cell.length_b   1.000
_cell.length_c   1.000
_cell.angle_alpha   90.00
_cell.angle_beta   90.00
_cell.angle_gamma   90.00
#
_symmetry.space_group_name_H-M   'P 1'
#
loop_
_entity.id
_entity.type
_entity.pdbx_description
1 polymer ?
#
loop_
_entity_poly.entity_id
_entity_poly.type
_entity_poly.pdbx_seq_one_letter_code
_entity_poly.pdbx_strand_id
1 'polypeptide(L)'
;MFFIKIIIDLNIDFMGFFKRFFGGKSESSEDKKEDQSAKDFEVLKYDGVRAMHQGQMDYAIKCLTNALLAKQVDEEGDASKEDQEVLEVRDFLSLALIQKGELAQAYDQLRKLSEAQPDNKQIFVRMAEVTYMMEDYGAMSHACEKGMLIDKDDAHLLFLYAKACLGQGDVINTIAMLTKSILLAEKKQEGLAQAVQSRLLRGETLLKLGDVKGAEEDAAWLLEQLEEPVEEVLLLEARILLAQGKMDDAISYYNKVIDVNPFSAIAFKERGAIYLAKGDKVNAEKDMQSYLEMNPQEADAVTGEFKAEGKEHCR
;
A
#
# COMPACT_ATOMS: atom_id res chain seq x y z
N MET A 1 2.79 -8.71 -4.03
CA MET A 1 2.03 -9.85 -4.59
C MET A 1 0.55 -9.90 -4.15
N PHE A 2 0.08 -8.96 -3.33
CA PHE A 2 -1.31 -8.87 -2.82
C PHE A 2 -2.33 -8.27 -3.81
N PHE A 3 -1.88 -7.49 -4.80
CA PHE A 3 -2.76 -6.77 -5.74
C PHE A 3 -3.44 -7.64 -6.81
N ILE A 4 -2.95 -8.85 -7.08
CA ILE A 4 -3.50 -9.72 -8.15
C ILE A 4 -4.78 -10.45 -7.71
N LYS A 5 -5.05 -10.57 -6.41
CA LYS A 5 -6.19 -11.36 -5.91
C LYS A 5 -7.53 -10.61 -5.96
N ILE A 6 -7.52 -9.27 -6.03
CA ILE A 6 -8.74 -8.42 -6.08
C ILE A 6 -9.42 -8.46 -7.46
N ILE A 7 -8.69 -8.82 -8.53
CA ILE A 7 -9.21 -8.77 -9.92
C ILE A 7 -9.94 -10.07 -10.32
N ILE A 8 -9.80 -11.17 -9.57
CA ILE A 8 -10.32 -12.50 -9.98
C ILE A 8 -11.80 -12.72 -9.61
N ASP A 9 -12.38 -11.95 -8.70
CA ASP A 9 -13.78 -12.14 -8.24
C ASP A 9 -14.83 -11.32 -9.01
N LEU A 10 -14.45 -10.62 -10.09
CA LEU A 10 -15.42 -9.94 -10.97
C LEU A 10 -15.99 -10.92 -11.99
N ASN A 11 -17.06 -11.59 -11.58
CA ASN A 11 -17.91 -12.43 -12.44
C ASN A 11 -18.69 -11.55 -13.41
N ILE A 12 -18.09 -11.17 -14.55
CA ILE A 12 -18.77 -10.44 -15.63
C ILE A 12 -19.54 -11.47 -16.46
N ASP A 13 -20.86 -11.39 -16.42
CA ASP A 13 -21.76 -12.20 -17.25
C ASP A 13 -21.60 -11.86 -18.74
N PHE A 14 -20.76 -12.64 -19.40
CA PHE A 14 -20.41 -12.49 -20.83
C PHE A 14 -21.60 -12.78 -21.78
N MET A 15 -22.66 -13.42 -21.31
CA MET A 15 -23.79 -13.85 -22.14
C MET A 15 -24.93 -12.82 -22.24
N GLY A 16 -25.01 -11.86 -21.31
CA GLY A 16 -26.05 -10.81 -21.31
C GLY A 16 -25.86 -9.78 -22.42
N PHE A 17 -24.64 -9.55 -22.84
CA PHE A 17 -24.25 -8.51 -23.79
C PHE A 17 -24.78 -8.76 -25.23
N PHE A 18 -24.77 -10.00 -25.71
CA PHE A 18 -25.13 -10.33 -27.11
C PHE A 18 -26.62 -10.22 -27.42
N LYS A 19 -27.53 -10.28 -26.44
CA LYS A 19 -28.97 -10.27 -26.66
C LYS A 19 -29.62 -8.88 -26.90
N ARG A 20 -28.90 -7.79 -26.58
CA ARG A 20 -29.43 -6.40 -26.75
C ARG A 20 -29.16 -5.78 -28.13
N PHE A 21 -28.36 -6.37 -29.00
CA PHE A 21 -27.83 -5.73 -30.20
C PHE A 21 -28.71 -5.86 -31.47
N PHE A 22 -29.82 -6.61 -31.47
CA PHE A 22 -30.66 -6.80 -32.65
C PHE A 22 -32.16 -6.57 -32.41
N GLY A 23 -32.59 -5.30 -32.37
CA GLY A 23 -34.01 -4.96 -32.37
C GLY A 23 -34.23 -3.51 -32.83
N GLY A 24 -34.44 -3.30 -34.11
CA GLY A 24 -34.62 -1.96 -34.67
C GLY A 24 -36.03 -1.44 -34.47
N LYS A 25 -36.11 -0.15 -34.02
CA LYS A 25 -37.27 0.76 -34.21
C LYS A 25 -36.74 2.09 -34.74
N SER A 26 -37.51 2.78 -35.58
CA SER A 26 -37.16 4.08 -36.18
C SER A 26 -37.21 5.19 -35.14
N GLU A 27 -36.08 5.83 -34.89
CA GLU A 27 -35.85 6.83 -33.83
C GLU A 27 -35.54 8.22 -34.40
N SER A 28 -35.82 9.28 -33.61
CA SER A 28 -35.52 10.68 -33.93
C SER A 28 -33.99 10.95 -33.99
N SER A 29 -33.56 12.13 -34.44
CA SER A 29 -32.12 12.45 -34.54
C SER A 29 -31.44 12.61 -33.18
N GLU A 30 -32.20 12.94 -32.12
CA GLU A 30 -31.71 13.00 -30.73
C GLU A 30 -31.60 11.59 -30.14
N ASP A 31 -32.65 10.75 -30.33
CA ASP A 31 -32.62 9.35 -29.92
C ASP A 31 -31.46 8.58 -30.55
N LYS A 32 -31.07 8.89 -31.79
CA LYS A 32 -29.92 8.28 -32.46
C LYS A 32 -28.57 8.73 -31.87
N LYS A 33 -28.45 9.98 -31.39
CA LYS A 33 -27.27 10.48 -30.74
C LYS A 33 -27.10 9.85 -29.37
N GLU A 34 -28.18 9.74 -28.59
CA GLU A 34 -28.18 9.08 -27.28
C GLU A 34 -27.87 7.57 -27.42
N ASP A 35 -28.44 6.87 -28.41
CA ASP A 35 -28.13 5.46 -28.66
C ASP A 35 -26.69 5.25 -29.12
N GLN A 36 -26.09 6.18 -29.89
CA GLN A 36 -24.70 6.12 -30.27
C GLN A 36 -23.78 6.37 -29.06
N SER A 37 -24.09 7.39 -28.26
CA SER A 37 -23.34 7.70 -27.03
C SER A 37 -23.36 6.53 -26.04
N ALA A 38 -24.50 5.88 -25.85
CA ALA A 38 -24.61 4.68 -25.00
C ALA A 38 -23.78 3.51 -25.53
N LYS A 39 -23.77 3.31 -26.88
CA LYS A 39 -22.93 2.27 -27.52
C LYS A 39 -21.43 2.57 -27.34
N ASP A 40 -21.05 3.82 -27.56
CA ASP A 40 -19.67 4.25 -27.40
C ASP A 40 -19.19 4.07 -25.94
N PHE A 41 -20.05 4.38 -24.96
CA PHE A 41 -19.80 4.16 -23.55
C PHE A 41 -19.51 2.67 -23.24
N GLU A 42 -20.40 1.76 -23.67
CA GLU A 42 -20.24 0.32 -23.41
C GLU A 42 -18.98 -0.24 -24.07
N VAL A 43 -18.67 0.15 -25.30
CA VAL A 43 -17.46 -0.28 -26.01
C VAL A 43 -16.22 0.20 -25.29
N LEU A 44 -16.19 1.48 -24.91
CA LEU A 44 -15.04 2.08 -24.20
C LEU A 44 -14.85 1.48 -22.80
N LYS A 45 -15.92 1.25 -22.04
CA LYS A 45 -15.89 0.54 -20.76
C LYS A 45 -15.28 -0.85 -20.91
N TYR A 46 -15.79 -1.65 -21.87
CA TYR A 46 -15.29 -3.00 -22.14
C TYR A 46 -13.82 -3.01 -22.55
N ASP A 47 -13.42 -2.13 -23.48
CA ASP A 47 -12.04 -2.02 -23.94
C ASP A 47 -11.10 -1.58 -22.81
N GLY A 48 -11.56 -0.67 -21.96
CA GLY A 48 -10.80 -0.24 -20.78
C GLY A 48 -10.55 -1.38 -19.80
N VAL A 49 -11.59 -2.12 -19.42
CA VAL A 49 -11.48 -3.28 -18.52
C VAL A 49 -10.61 -4.37 -19.13
N ARG A 50 -10.78 -4.67 -20.42
CA ARG A 50 -9.92 -5.63 -21.13
C ARG A 50 -8.45 -5.20 -21.11
N ALA A 51 -8.18 -3.93 -21.34
CA ALA A 51 -6.83 -3.37 -21.30
C ALA A 51 -6.19 -3.48 -19.93
N MET A 52 -6.95 -3.27 -18.84
CA MET A 52 -6.48 -3.50 -17.46
C MET A 52 -6.02 -4.96 -17.27
N HIS A 53 -6.80 -5.94 -17.71
CA HIS A 53 -6.43 -7.36 -17.65
C HIS A 53 -5.17 -7.70 -18.45
N GLN A 54 -4.88 -6.93 -19.51
CA GLN A 54 -3.69 -7.08 -20.35
C GLN A 54 -2.47 -6.28 -19.83
N GLY A 55 -2.60 -5.57 -18.72
CA GLY A 55 -1.56 -4.71 -18.18
C GLY A 55 -1.31 -3.41 -18.97
N GLN A 56 -2.21 -3.05 -19.89
CA GLN A 56 -2.12 -1.87 -20.75
C GLN A 56 -2.76 -0.65 -20.08
N MET A 57 -2.19 -0.20 -18.94
CA MET A 57 -2.83 0.80 -18.07
C MET A 57 -3.06 2.15 -18.77
N ASP A 58 -2.12 2.65 -19.59
CA ASP A 58 -2.31 3.91 -20.32
C ASP A 58 -3.53 3.85 -21.27
N TYR A 59 -3.70 2.73 -21.96
CA TYR A 59 -4.84 2.53 -22.83
C TYR A 59 -6.14 2.33 -22.04
N ALA A 60 -6.08 1.62 -20.92
CA ALA A 60 -7.23 1.43 -20.03
C ALA A 60 -7.74 2.78 -19.50
N ILE A 61 -6.85 3.61 -18.95
CA ILE A 61 -7.17 4.95 -18.44
C ILE A 61 -7.82 5.80 -19.54
N LYS A 62 -7.23 5.80 -20.75
CA LYS A 62 -7.80 6.55 -21.88
C LYS A 62 -9.21 6.07 -22.25
N CYS A 63 -9.44 4.77 -22.33
CA CYS A 63 -10.76 4.22 -22.66
C CYS A 63 -11.78 4.56 -21.58
N LEU A 64 -11.45 4.36 -20.30
CA LEU A 64 -12.37 4.62 -19.18
C LEU A 64 -12.68 6.12 -19.03
N THR A 65 -11.69 6.99 -19.21
CA THR A 65 -11.92 8.45 -19.25
C THR A 65 -12.84 8.84 -20.42
N ASN A 66 -12.62 8.29 -21.60
CA ASN A 66 -13.47 8.56 -22.74
C ASN A 66 -14.89 8.00 -22.56
N ALA A 67 -15.05 6.89 -21.82
CA ALA A 67 -16.38 6.38 -21.46
C ALA A 67 -17.15 7.40 -20.61
N LEU A 68 -16.53 8.01 -19.59
CA LEU A 68 -17.16 9.07 -18.80
C LEU A 68 -17.53 10.27 -19.67
N LEU A 69 -16.67 10.67 -20.60
CA LEU A 69 -16.95 11.76 -21.55
C LEU A 69 -18.13 11.41 -22.48
N ALA A 70 -18.25 10.16 -22.93
CA ALA A 70 -19.35 9.71 -23.78
C ALA A 70 -20.72 9.82 -23.07
N LYS A 71 -20.76 9.62 -21.76
CA LYS A 71 -21.97 9.84 -20.93
C LYS A 71 -22.18 11.31 -20.56
N GLN A 72 -21.33 12.23 -21.04
CA GLN A 72 -21.36 13.66 -20.70
C GLN A 72 -21.30 13.90 -19.17
N VAL A 73 -20.55 13.09 -18.49
CA VAL A 73 -20.36 13.22 -17.04
C VAL A 73 -19.66 14.55 -16.77
N ASP A 74 -20.30 15.37 -15.94
CA ASP A 74 -19.74 16.62 -15.47
C ASP A 74 -18.71 16.33 -14.36
N GLU A 75 -17.43 16.55 -14.65
CA GLU A 75 -16.35 16.32 -13.70
C GLU A 75 -16.41 17.23 -12.45
N GLU A 76 -17.10 18.36 -12.54
CA GLU A 76 -17.38 19.26 -11.43
C GLU A 76 -18.77 19.01 -10.80
N GLY A 77 -19.55 18.07 -11.38
CA GLY A 77 -20.88 17.74 -10.97
C GLY A 77 -20.99 16.92 -9.70
N ASP A 78 -22.21 16.79 -9.21
CA ASP A 78 -22.56 15.99 -8.02
C ASP A 78 -22.61 14.51 -8.37
N ALA A 79 -21.55 13.76 -8.00
CA ALA A 79 -21.41 12.34 -8.29
C ALA A 79 -22.50 11.47 -7.67
N SER A 80 -23.23 11.96 -6.66
CA SER A 80 -24.38 11.24 -6.06
C SER A 80 -25.55 11.06 -7.04
N LYS A 81 -25.56 11.79 -8.16
CA LYS A 81 -26.56 11.71 -9.22
C LYS A 81 -26.15 10.83 -10.40
N GLU A 82 -24.92 10.32 -10.39
CA GLU A 82 -24.43 9.43 -11.44
C GLU A 82 -25.14 8.06 -11.39
N ASP A 83 -25.35 7.48 -12.58
CA ASP A 83 -25.89 6.14 -12.65
C ASP A 83 -24.87 5.06 -12.25
N GLN A 84 -25.34 3.87 -11.94
CA GLN A 84 -24.48 2.77 -11.46
C GLN A 84 -23.39 2.38 -12.47
N GLU A 85 -23.67 2.51 -13.79
CA GLU A 85 -22.69 2.17 -14.84
C GLU A 85 -21.52 3.17 -14.87
N VAL A 86 -21.82 4.45 -14.62
CA VAL A 86 -20.80 5.52 -14.49
C VAL A 86 -19.96 5.30 -13.26
N LEU A 87 -20.57 4.95 -12.12
CA LEU A 87 -19.84 4.65 -10.89
C LEU A 87 -18.92 3.43 -11.05
N GLU A 88 -19.34 2.39 -11.79
CA GLU A 88 -18.49 1.27 -12.15
C GLU A 88 -17.27 1.70 -12.99
N VAL A 89 -17.47 2.57 -13.98
CA VAL A 89 -16.36 3.09 -14.79
C VAL A 89 -15.39 3.91 -13.94
N ARG A 90 -15.90 4.73 -13.00
CA ARG A 90 -15.04 5.46 -12.04
C ARG A 90 -14.24 4.50 -11.16
N ASP A 91 -14.87 3.40 -10.74
CA ASP A 91 -14.21 2.38 -9.93
C ASP A 91 -13.04 1.74 -10.68
N PHE A 92 -13.26 1.28 -11.91
CA PHE A 92 -12.20 0.75 -12.78
C PHE A 92 -11.12 1.79 -13.07
N LEU A 93 -11.51 3.03 -13.34
CA LEU A 93 -10.57 4.12 -13.61
C LEU A 93 -9.68 4.38 -12.38
N SER A 94 -10.26 4.40 -11.17
CA SER A 94 -9.49 4.56 -9.93
C SER A 94 -8.45 3.46 -9.76
N LEU A 95 -8.81 2.21 -10.03
CA LEU A 95 -7.89 1.06 -9.97
C LEU A 95 -6.76 1.14 -11.01
N ALA A 96 -7.10 1.52 -12.26
CA ALA A 96 -6.11 1.67 -13.31
C ALA A 96 -5.11 2.80 -13.00
N LEU A 97 -5.59 3.92 -12.45
CA LEU A 97 -4.78 5.06 -12.01
C LEU A 97 -3.86 4.68 -10.85
N ILE A 98 -4.34 3.90 -9.86
CA ILE A 98 -3.52 3.38 -8.77
C ILE A 98 -2.39 2.50 -9.32
N GLN A 99 -2.70 1.57 -10.22
CA GLN A 99 -1.70 0.69 -10.82
C GLN A 99 -0.66 1.45 -11.66
N LYS A 100 -1.05 2.57 -12.26
CA LYS A 100 -0.14 3.44 -13.01
C LYS A 100 0.70 4.34 -12.10
N GLY A 101 0.30 4.52 -10.84
CA GLY A 101 0.92 5.47 -9.91
C GLY A 101 0.41 6.92 -10.02
N GLU A 102 -0.66 7.14 -10.75
CA GLU A 102 -1.34 8.44 -10.89
C GLU A 102 -2.25 8.71 -9.68
N LEU A 103 -1.62 8.77 -8.49
CA LEU A 103 -2.31 8.70 -7.19
C LEU A 103 -3.28 9.86 -6.95
N ALA A 104 -2.94 11.09 -7.35
CA ALA A 104 -3.82 12.25 -7.17
C ALA A 104 -5.11 12.11 -7.98
N GLN A 105 -5.02 11.63 -9.22
CA GLN A 105 -6.19 11.39 -10.07
C GLN A 105 -7.01 10.21 -9.53
N ALA A 106 -6.37 9.16 -9.04
CA ALA A 106 -7.04 8.02 -8.40
C ALA A 106 -7.84 8.48 -7.17
N TYR A 107 -7.24 9.31 -6.32
CA TYR A 107 -7.91 9.86 -5.14
C TYR A 107 -9.12 10.71 -5.51
N ASP A 108 -9.06 11.51 -6.58
CA ASP A 108 -10.21 12.29 -7.05
C ASP A 108 -11.38 11.40 -7.49
N GLN A 109 -11.11 10.31 -8.24
CA GLN A 109 -12.15 9.36 -8.61
C GLN A 109 -12.75 8.64 -7.38
N LEU A 110 -11.91 8.24 -6.41
CA LEU A 110 -12.36 7.63 -5.16
C LEU A 110 -13.19 8.61 -4.31
N ARG A 111 -12.83 9.89 -4.28
CA ARG A 111 -13.60 10.92 -3.59
C ARG A 111 -15.01 11.03 -4.18
N LYS A 112 -15.14 11.09 -5.50
CA LYS A 112 -16.45 11.09 -6.18
C LYS A 112 -17.24 9.82 -5.88
N LEU A 113 -16.60 8.66 -5.90
CA LEU A 113 -17.24 7.40 -5.49
C LEU A 113 -17.73 7.44 -4.04
N SER A 114 -16.97 8.03 -3.12
CA SER A 114 -17.37 8.15 -1.72
C SER A 114 -18.56 9.10 -1.49
N GLU A 115 -18.73 10.10 -2.34
CA GLU A 115 -19.90 10.99 -2.35
C GLU A 115 -21.15 10.24 -2.82
N ALA A 116 -21.02 9.41 -3.85
CA ALA A 116 -22.12 8.62 -4.40
C ALA A 116 -22.48 7.39 -3.55
N GLN A 117 -21.51 6.80 -2.87
CA GLN A 117 -21.65 5.56 -2.11
C GLN A 117 -21.05 5.73 -0.69
N PRO A 118 -21.63 6.61 0.14
CA PRO A 118 -21.06 6.95 1.45
C PRO A 118 -21.00 5.77 2.44
N ASP A 119 -21.79 4.72 2.21
CA ASP A 119 -21.83 3.51 3.06
C ASP A 119 -20.90 2.38 2.53
N ASN A 120 -20.17 2.63 1.45
CA ASN A 120 -19.26 1.65 0.89
C ASN A 120 -17.86 1.76 1.54
N LYS A 121 -17.64 0.96 2.59
CA LYS A 121 -16.40 0.92 3.35
C LYS A 121 -15.15 0.72 2.47
N GLN A 122 -15.23 -0.08 1.41
CA GLN A 122 -14.09 -0.40 0.56
C GLN A 122 -13.52 0.83 -0.18
N ILE A 123 -14.35 1.81 -0.47
CA ILE A 123 -13.88 3.07 -1.07
C ILE A 123 -12.96 3.80 -0.07
N PHE A 124 -13.36 3.88 1.18
CA PHE A 124 -12.55 4.55 2.23
C PHE A 124 -11.24 3.79 2.55
N VAL A 125 -11.27 2.45 2.49
CA VAL A 125 -10.04 1.64 2.60
C VAL A 125 -9.08 2.01 1.46
N ARG A 126 -9.54 2.02 0.21
CA ARG A 126 -8.70 2.40 -0.94
C ARG A 126 -8.22 3.85 -0.88
N MET A 127 -9.08 4.77 -0.41
CA MET A 127 -8.68 6.17 -0.18
C MET A 127 -7.53 6.25 0.84
N ALA A 128 -7.60 5.50 1.94
CA ALA A 128 -6.54 5.45 2.94
C ALA A 128 -5.24 4.84 2.38
N GLU A 129 -5.33 3.80 1.56
CA GLU A 129 -4.16 3.20 0.91
C GLU A 129 -3.50 4.15 -0.11
N VAL A 130 -4.29 4.85 -0.92
CA VAL A 130 -3.80 5.83 -1.88
C VAL A 130 -3.14 7.01 -1.18
N THR A 131 -3.78 7.56 -0.13
CA THR A 131 -3.22 8.68 0.63
C THR A 131 -1.96 8.28 1.42
N TYR A 132 -1.85 7.01 1.85
CA TYR A 132 -0.59 6.48 2.38
C TYR A 132 0.53 6.50 1.34
N MET A 133 0.26 6.08 0.10
CA MET A 133 1.25 6.14 -0.99
C MET A 133 1.63 7.58 -1.38
N MET A 134 0.72 8.54 -1.14
CA MET A 134 0.97 9.98 -1.32
C MET A 134 1.69 10.62 -0.15
N GLU A 135 1.93 9.88 0.94
CA GLU A 135 2.44 10.38 2.23
C GLU A 135 1.55 11.46 2.86
N ASP A 136 0.28 11.55 2.44
CA ASP A 136 -0.72 12.43 3.03
C ASP A 136 -1.43 11.73 4.19
N TYR A 137 -0.76 11.72 5.34
CA TYR A 137 -1.26 11.07 6.56
C TYR A 137 -2.48 11.76 7.15
N GLY A 138 -2.71 13.04 6.81
CA GLY A 138 -3.91 13.77 7.23
C GLY A 138 -5.15 13.27 6.48
N ALA A 139 -5.09 13.21 5.16
CA ALA A 139 -6.16 12.64 4.34
C ALA A 139 -6.37 11.15 4.63
N MET A 140 -5.28 10.40 4.92
CA MET A 140 -5.34 9.00 5.33
C MET A 140 -6.16 8.80 6.61
N SER A 141 -5.88 9.61 7.65
CA SER A 141 -6.65 9.58 8.91
C SER A 141 -8.12 9.82 8.66
N HIS A 142 -8.46 10.86 7.86
CA HIS A 142 -9.84 11.19 7.56
C HIS A 142 -10.58 10.07 6.82
N ALA A 143 -9.94 9.42 5.83
CA ALA A 143 -10.51 8.28 5.12
C ALA A 143 -10.76 7.10 6.09
N CYS A 144 -9.81 6.78 6.97
CA CYS A 144 -9.99 5.74 7.98
C CYS A 144 -11.14 6.05 8.94
N GLU A 145 -11.26 7.30 9.42
CA GLU A 145 -12.37 7.74 10.27
C GLU A 145 -13.73 7.53 9.60
N LYS A 146 -13.86 7.91 8.33
CA LYS A 146 -15.08 7.67 7.55
C LYS A 146 -15.41 6.17 7.42
N GLY A 147 -14.42 5.36 7.11
CA GLY A 147 -14.59 3.90 7.04
C GLY A 147 -14.99 3.29 8.40
N MET A 148 -14.43 3.78 9.51
CA MET A 148 -14.76 3.34 10.88
C MET A 148 -16.16 3.80 11.33
N LEU A 149 -16.76 4.84 10.75
CA LEU A 149 -18.16 5.16 11.01
C LEU A 149 -19.11 4.07 10.45
N ILE A 150 -18.69 3.39 9.38
CA ILE A 150 -19.45 2.29 8.77
C ILE A 150 -19.20 0.98 9.54
N ASP A 151 -17.93 0.69 9.84
CA ASP A 151 -17.52 -0.51 10.57
C ASP A 151 -16.41 -0.16 11.57
N LYS A 152 -16.80 0.11 12.80
CA LYS A 152 -15.89 0.49 13.90
C LYS A 152 -14.96 -0.63 14.37
N ASP A 153 -15.27 -1.86 14.01
CA ASP A 153 -14.56 -3.08 14.45
C ASP A 153 -13.81 -3.74 13.28
N ASP A 154 -13.48 -2.95 12.26
CA ASP A 154 -12.61 -3.38 11.16
C ASP A 154 -11.14 -3.28 11.58
N ALA A 155 -10.50 -4.45 11.75
CA ALA A 155 -9.10 -4.53 12.17
C ALA A 155 -8.14 -3.92 11.14
N HIS A 156 -8.47 -4.00 9.83
CA HIS A 156 -7.64 -3.44 8.77
C HIS A 156 -7.69 -1.91 8.75
N LEU A 157 -8.89 -1.32 8.88
CA LEU A 157 -9.03 0.14 9.00
C LEU A 157 -8.30 0.70 10.22
N LEU A 158 -8.34 0.01 11.36
CA LEU A 158 -7.61 0.40 12.56
C LEU A 158 -6.09 0.32 12.34
N PHE A 159 -5.61 -0.67 11.60
CA PHE A 159 -4.20 -0.77 11.21
C PHE A 159 -3.79 0.38 10.29
N LEU A 160 -4.60 0.71 9.28
CA LEU A 160 -4.35 1.85 8.39
C LEU A 160 -4.35 3.17 9.17
N TYR A 161 -5.30 3.35 10.10
CA TYR A 161 -5.34 4.53 10.96
C TYR A 161 -4.11 4.64 11.86
N ALA A 162 -3.64 3.51 12.40
CA ALA A 162 -2.39 3.47 13.16
C ALA A 162 -1.18 3.90 12.32
N LYS A 163 -1.10 3.48 11.05
CA LYS A 163 -0.06 3.94 10.12
C LYS A 163 -0.14 5.45 9.86
N ALA A 164 -1.35 5.99 9.75
CA ALA A 164 -1.55 7.43 9.62
C ALA A 164 -1.07 8.18 10.88
N CYS A 165 -1.43 7.71 12.07
CA CYS A 165 -0.94 8.26 13.34
C CYS A 165 0.60 8.22 13.43
N LEU A 166 1.21 7.10 13.01
CA LEU A 166 2.67 6.96 13.01
C LEU A 166 3.33 7.97 12.06
N GLY A 167 2.79 8.16 10.87
CA GLY A 167 3.28 9.16 9.91
C GLY A 167 3.14 10.60 10.41
N GLN A 168 2.15 10.87 11.25
CA GLN A 168 1.95 12.15 11.95
C GLN A 168 2.80 12.30 13.23
N GLY A 169 3.54 11.27 13.62
CA GLY A 169 4.34 11.26 14.85
C GLY A 169 3.53 10.99 16.12
N ASP A 170 2.26 10.62 16.02
CA ASP A 170 1.40 10.30 17.16
C ASP A 170 1.57 8.82 17.58
N VAL A 171 2.67 8.56 18.28
CA VAL A 171 3.08 7.22 18.71
C VAL A 171 2.07 6.59 19.68
N ILE A 172 1.44 7.40 20.53
CA ILE A 172 0.49 6.91 21.53
C ILE A 172 -0.76 6.34 20.87
N ASN A 173 -1.36 7.10 19.96
CA ASN A 173 -2.51 6.61 19.20
C ASN A 173 -2.13 5.47 18.25
N THR A 174 -0.92 5.46 17.69
CA THR A 174 -0.40 4.32 16.91
C THR A 174 -0.49 3.03 17.70
N ILE A 175 0.09 2.96 18.89
CA ILE A 175 0.09 1.77 19.76
C ILE A 175 -1.34 1.38 20.16
N ALA A 176 -2.19 2.36 20.51
CA ALA A 176 -3.57 2.11 20.90
C ALA A 176 -4.38 1.47 19.76
N MET A 177 -4.26 2.00 18.55
CA MET A 177 -5.00 1.49 17.38
C MET A 177 -4.48 0.12 16.93
N LEU A 178 -3.16 -0.11 16.95
CA LEU A 178 -2.58 -1.43 16.68
C LEU A 178 -3.04 -2.46 17.71
N THR A 179 -3.08 -2.11 18.98
CA THR A 179 -3.59 -3.01 20.04
C THR A 179 -5.05 -3.38 19.79
N LYS A 180 -5.90 -2.42 19.41
CA LYS A 180 -7.29 -2.69 19.07
C LYS A 180 -7.40 -3.56 17.81
N SER A 181 -6.60 -3.28 16.77
CA SER A 181 -6.54 -4.08 15.54
C SER A 181 -6.18 -5.55 15.84
N ILE A 182 -5.16 -5.78 16.67
CA ILE A 182 -4.73 -7.12 17.10
C ILE A 182 -5.89 -7.86 17.80
N LEU A 183 -6.50 -7.23 18.80
CA LEU A 183 -7.61 -7.84 19.56
C LEU A 183 -8.80 -8.22 18.68
N LEU A 184 -9.08 -7.45 17.63
CA LEU A 184 -10.17 -7.74 16.70
C LEU A 184 -9.78 -8.80 15.67
N ALA A 185 -8.54 -8.77 15.20
CA ALA A 185 -8.03 -9.78 14.27
C ALA A 185 -7.98 -11.17 14.90
N GLU A 186 -7.50 -11.28 16.13
CA GLU A 186 -7.40 -12.55 16.86
C GLU A 186 -8.77 -13.20 17.18
N LYS A 187 -9.84 -12.41 17.19
CA LYS A 187 -11.20 -12.93 17.35
C LYS A 187 -11.76 -13.56 16.07
N LYS A 188 -11.17 -13.28 14.91
CA LYS A 188 -11.62 -13.76 13.60
C LYS A 188 -10.76 -14.94 13.17
N GLN A 189 -11.37 -16.01 12.70
CA GLN A 189 -10.68 -17.21 12.25
C GLN A 189 -9.69 -16.97 11.10
N GLU A 190 -9.91 -15.93 10.28
CA GLU A 190 -9.07 -15.50 9.16
C GLU A 190 -8.21 -14.28 9.49
N GLY A 191 -8.12 -13.91 10.77
CA GLY A 191 -7.47 -12.66 11.19
C GLY A 191 -5.96 -12.74 11.35
N LEU A 192 -5.32 -13.91 11.17
CA LEU A 192 -3.90 -14.12 11.46
C LEU A 192 -2.99 -13.13 10.68
N ALA A 193 -3.23 -12.97 9.38
CA ALA A 193 -2.42 -12.06 8.56
C ALA A 193 -2.47 -10.61 9.07
N GLN A 194 -3.65 -10.14 9.49
CA GLN A 194 -3.82 -8.80 10.05
C GLN A 194 -3.18 -8.69 11.45
N ALA A 195 -3.29 -9.73 12.28
CA ALA A 195 -2.64 -9.78 13.59
C ALA A 195 -1.12 -9.72 13.46
N VAL A 196 -0.53 -10.46 12.51
CA VAL A 196 0.89 -10.46 12.21
C VAL A 196 1.38 -9.06 11.83
N GLN A 197 0.70 -8.39 10.87
CA GLN A 197 1.07 -7.05 10.44
C GLN A 197 0.98 -6.03 11.58
N SER A 198 -0.09 -6.12 12.39
CA SER A 198 -0.31 -5.18 13.48
C SER A 198 0.69 -5.38 14.62
N ARG A 199 1.05 -6.62 14.96
CA ARG A 199 2.06 -6.92 15.98
C ARG A 199 3.46 -6.52 15.53
N LEU A 200 3.82 -6.78 14.27
CA LEU A 200 5.11 -6.36 13.72
C LEU A 200 5.28 -4.84 13.83
N LEU A 201 4.30 -4.07 13.35
CA LEU A 201 4.36 -2.61 13.42
C LEU A 201 4.33 -2.10 14.86
N ARG A 202 3.57 -2.76 15.77
CA ARG A 202 3.52 -2.40 17.18
C ARG A 202 4.85 -2.68 17.87
N GLY A 203 5.45 -3.85 17.65
CA GLY A 203 6.74 -4.24 18.21
C GLY A 203 7.85 -3.27 17.79
N GLU A 204 7.92 -2.90 16.49
CA GLU A 204 8.86 -1.88 16.01
C GLU A 204 8.62 -0.52 16.66
N THR A 205 7.37 -0.13 16.85
CA THR A 205 7.00 1.15 17.45
C THR A 205 7.35 1.17 18.94
N LEU A 206 7.07 0.08 19.67
CA LEU A 206 7.41 -0.09 21.08
C LEU A 206 8.93 -0.07 21.30
N LEU A 207 9.68 -0.76 20.44
CA LEU A 207 11.13 -0.77 20.49
C LEU A 207 11.73 0.63 20.30
N LYS A 208 11.23 1.40 19.33
CA LYS A 208 11.62 2.81 19.10
C LYS A 208 11.31 3.70 20.31
N LEU A 209 10.24 3.40 21.02
CA LEU A 209 9.84 4.11 22.24
C LEU A 209 10.68 3.69 23.48
N GLY A 210 11.46 2.62 23.37
CA GLY A 210 12.25 2.05 24.46
C GLY A 210 11.50 1.02 25.31
N ASP A 211 10.26 0.66 24.95
CA ASP A 211 9.56 -0.46 25.56
C ASP A 211 10.00 -1.79 24.95
N VAL A 212 11.22 -2.19 25.35
CA VAL A 212 11.86 -3.42 24.88
C VAL A 212 11.04 -4.66 25.25
N LYS A 213 10.37 -4.65 26.42
CA LYS A 213 9.58 -5.78 26.89
C LYS A 213 8.31 -5.97 26.06
N GLY A 214 7.60 -4.91 25.79
CA GLY A 214 6.41 -4.97 24.92
C GLY A 214 6.75 -5.40 23.50
N ALA A 215 7.90 -4.93 22.96
CA ALA A 215 8.40 -5.38 21.67
C ALA A 215 8.74 -6.87 21.66
N GLU A 216 9.39 -7.39 22.73
CA GLU A 216 9.73 -8.81 22.89
C GLU A 216 8.47 -9.71 22.94
N GLU A 217 7.42 -9.27 23.62
CA GLU A 217 6.15 -9.99 23.65
C GLU A 217 5.51 -10.13 22.25
N ASP A 218 5.57 -9.06 21.44
CA ASP A 218 5.09 -9.11 20.06
C ASP A 218 5.97 -9.99 19.16
N ALA A 219 7.30 -9.87 19.25
CA ALA A 219 8.23 -10.67 18.47
C ALA A 219 8.14 -12.17 18.82
N ALA A 220 8.03 -12.52 20.09
CA ALA A 220 7.87 -13.91 20.55
C ALA A 220 6.59 -14.54 19.96
N TRP A 221 5.47 -13.80 20.00
CA TRP A 221 4.22 -14.26 19.39
C TRP A 221 4.37 -14.46 17.87
N LEU A 222 5.02 -13.52 17.17
CA LEU A 222 5.27 -13.62 15.72
C LEU A 222 6.09 -14.87 15.37
N LEU A 223 7.16 -15.14 16.11
CA LEU A 223 8.02 -16.31 15.92
C LEU A 223 7.30 -17.64 16.21
N GLU A 224 6.33 -17.64 17.12
CA GLU A 224 5.51 -18.80 17.40
C GLU A 224 4.45 -19.10 16.33
N GLN A 225 3.86 -18.04 15.74
CA GLN A 225 2.77 -18.19 14.77
C GLN A 225 3.23 -18.46 13.34
N LEU A 226 4.47 -18.10 13.00
CA LEU A 226 5.00 -18.25 11.64
C LEU A 226 5.82 -19.54 11.55
N GLU A 227 5.43 -20.43 10.65
CA GLU A 227 6.17 -21.67 10.37
C GLU A 227 7.59 -21.36 9.87
N GLU A 228 7.71 -20.35 9.01
CA GLU A 228 8.97 -19.80 8.53
C GLU A 228 9.04 -18.30 8.85
N PRO A 229 10.00 -17.88 9.70
CA PRO A 229 10.13 -16.47 10.05
C PRO A 229 10.56 -15.66 8.83
N VAL A 230 9.86 -14.55 8.60
CA VAL A 230 10.17 -13.60 7.52
C VAL A 230 11.24 -12.59 7.98
N GLU A 231 11.90 -11.96 7.02
CA GLU A 231 13.00 -11.01 7.27
C GLU A 231 12.67 -9.97 8.34
N GLU A 232 11.51 -9.34 8.26
CA GLU A 232 11.10 -8.26 9.14
C GLU A 232 10.98 -8.69 10.59
N VAL A 233 10.51 -9.91 10.84
CA VAL A 233 10.38 -10.47 12.20
C VAL A 233 11.75 -10.81 12.77
N LEU A 234 12.66 -11.37 11.96
CA LEU A 234 14.03 -11.65 12.37
C LEU A 234 14.82 -10.36 12.66
N LEU A 235 14.60 -9.30 11.88
CA LEU A 235 15.17 -7.97 12.12
C LEU A 235 14.66 -7.37 13.44
N LEU A 236 13.36 -7.48 13.70
CA LEU A 236 12.78 -7.00 14.97
C LEU A 236 13.44 -7.71 16.16
N GLU A 237 13.53 -9.04 16.13
CA GLU A 237 14.16 -9.81 17.20
C GLU A 237 15.65 -9.47 17.38
N ALA A 238 16.40 -9.32 16.28
CA ALA A 238 17.79 -8.91 16.33
C ALA A 238 17.99 -7.55 17.02
N ARG A 239 17.12 -6.59 16.71
CA ARG A 239 17.13 -5.24 17.31
C ARG A 239 16.72 -5.26 18.78
N ILE A 240 15.76 -6.11 19.17
CA ILE A 240 15.36 -6.32 20.57
C ILE A 240 16.55 -6.88 21.37
N LEU A 241 17.22 -7.91 20.87
CA LEU A 241 18.39 -8.50 21.50
C LEU A 241 19.53 -7.48 21.65
N LEU A 242 19.74 -6.65 20.64
CA LEU A 242 20.71 -5.55 20.70
C LEU A 242 20.34 -4.52 21.80
N ALA A 243 19.06 -4.14 21.89
CA ALA A 243 18.57 -3.24 22.93
C ALA A 243 18.71 -3.83 24.33
N GLN A 244 18.67 -5.15 24.45
CA GLN A 244 18.96 -5.88 25.70
C GLN A 244 20.47 -6.05 25.99
N GLY A 245 21.35 -5.56 25.10
CA GLY A 245 22.81 -5.71 25.22
C GLY A 245 23.34 -7.10 24.82
N LYS A 246 22.54 -7.99 24.26
CA LYS A 246 22.89 -9.37 23.87
C LYS A 246 23.44 -9.35 22.43
N MET A 247 24.65 -8.77 22.27
CA MET A 247 25.25 -8.54 20.95
C MET A 247 25.50 -9.83 20.15
N ASP A 248 25.90 -10.93 20.79
CA ASP A 248 26.18 -12.19 20.10
C ASP A 248 24.91 -12.86 19.58
N ASP A 249 23.84 -12.78 20.37
CA ASP A 249 22.54 -13.29 19.96
C ASP A 249 21.97 -12.45 18.83
N ALA A 250 22.12 -11.11 18.89
CA ALA A 250 21.73 -10.21 17.81
C ALA A 250 22.45 -10.54 16.49
N ILE A 251 23.78 -10.76 16.53
CA ILE A 251 24.55 -11.22 15.35
C ILE A 251 23.98 -12.52 14.79
N SER A 252 23.62 -13.47 15.66
CA SER A 252 23.03 -14.74 15.24
C SER A 252 21.71 -14.54 14.48
N TYR A 253 20.87 -13.61 14.93
CA TYR A 253 19.62 -13.29 14.23
C TYR A 253 19.84 -12.53 12.92
N TYR A 254 20.81 -11.61 12.85
CA TYR A 254 21.21 -11.01 11.56
C TYR A 254 21.76 -12.04 10.57
N ASN A 255 22.46 -13.08 11.05
CA ASN A 255 22.86 -14.20 10.18
C ASN A 255 21.64 -14.89 9.59
N LYS A 256 20.61 -15.19 10.40
CA LYS A 256 19.34 -15.77 9.91
C LYS A 256 18.65 -14.87 8.91
N VAL A 257 18.67 -13.54 9.12
CA VAL A 257 18.15 -12.57 8.14
C VAL A 257 18.85 -12.73 6.79
N ILE A 258 20.19 -12.80 6.80
CA ILE A 258 21.00 -12.93 5.59
C ILE A 258 20.81 -14.30 4.93
N ASP A 259 20.55 -15.35 5.70
CA ASP A 259 20.22 -16.68 5.18
C ASP A 259 18.87 -16.67 4.45
N VAL A 260 17.87 -15.93 4.96
CA VAL A 260 16.54 -15.77 4.33
C VAL A 260 16.60 -14.80 3.14
N ASN A 261 17.29 -13.67 3.30
CA ASN A 261 17.47 -12.67 2.26
C ASN A 261 18.96 -12.26 2.15
N PRO A 262 19.74 -12.91 1.25
CA PRO A 262 21.15 -12.57 1.05
C PRO A 262 21.41 -11.13 0.55
N PHE A 263 20.36 -10.39 0.16
CA PHE A 263 20.43 -9.00 -0.29
C PHE A 263 19.84 -8.01 0.71
N SER A 264 19.71 -8.41 1.98
CA SER A 264 19.27 -7.52 3.06
C SER A 264 20.35 -6.51 3.43
N ALA A 265 20.41 -5.39 2.74
CA ALA A 265 21.37 -4.32 3.00
C ALA A 265 21.33 -3.86 4.48
N ILE A 266 20.13 -3.79 5.06
CA ILE A 266 19.94 -3.37 6.45
C ILE A 266 20.58 -4.37 7.44
N ALA A 267 20.51 -5.67 7.17
CA ALA A 267 21.12 -6.69 8.02
C ALA A 267 22.65 -6.58 8.03
N PHE A 268 23.29 -6.38 6.89
CA PHE A 268 24.72 -6.13 6.82
C PHE A 268 25.12 -4.84 7.54
N LYS A 269 24.39 -3.74 7.31
CA LYS A 269 24.66 -2.46 7.97
C LYS A 269 24.59 -2.58 9.50
N GLU A 270 23.50 -3.17 10.01
CA GLU A 270 23.27 -3.27 11.45
C GLU A 270 24.21 -4.30 12.12
N ARG A 271 24.50 -5.45 11.48
CA ARG A 271 25.46 -6.44 11.97
C ARG A 271 26.90 -5.90 11.96
N GLY A 272 27.27 -5.19 10.89
CA GLY A 272 28.57 -4.52 10.78
C GLY A 272 28.81 -3.51 11.89
N ALA A 273 27.78 -2.74 12.25
CA ALA A 273 27.84 -1.82 13.37
C ALA A 273 28.10 -2.55 14.72
N ILE A 274 27.49 -3.71 14.93
CA ILE A 274 27.74 -4.54 16.13
C ILE A 274 29.17 -5.07 16.13
N TYR A 275 29.68 -5.60 15.00
CA TYR A 275 31.07 -6.04 14.90
C TYR A 275 32.06 -4.90 15.21
N LEU A 276 31.80 -3.71 14.71
CA LEU A 276 32.61 -2.52 15.02
C LEU A 276 32.58 -2.18 16.51
N ALA A 277 31.41 -2.20 17.13
CA ALA A 277 31.27 -1.96 18.59
C ALA A 277 32.02 -3.02 19.44
N LYS A 278 32.09 -4.24 18.93
CA LYS A 278 32.88 -5.34 19.57
C LYS A 278 34.39 -5.28 19.28
N GLY A 279 34.84 -4.35 18.42
CA GLY A 279 36.24 -4.23 17.99
C GLY A 279 36.65 -5.22 16.90
N ASP A 280 35.72 -5.98 16.33
CA ASP A 280 35.96 -6.89 15.21
C ASP A 280 35.89 -6.10 13.86
N LYS A 281 36.98 -5.43 13.58
CA LYS A 281 37.12 -4.59 12.39
C LYS A 281 37.02 -5.39 11.09
N VAL A 282 37.52 -6.64 11.09
CA VAL A 282 37.55 -7.46 9.87
C VAL A 282 36.12 -7.81 9.41
N ASN A 283 35.30 -8.29 10.33
CA ASN A 283 33.89 -8.60 9.98
C ASN A 283 33.06 -7.33 9.76
N ALA A 284 33.34 -6.24 10.48
CA ALA A 284 32.70 -4.95 10.25
C ALA A 284 32.98 -4.40 8.83
N GLU A 285 34.22 -4.43 8.37
CA GLU A 285 34.62 -4.00 7.02
C GLU A 285 33.95 -4.87 5.93
N LYS A 286 33.92 -6.20 6.14
CA LYS A 286 33.26 -7.12 5.21
C LYS A 286 31.77 -6.82 5.06
N ASP A 287 31.06 -6.63 6.17
CA ASP A 287 29.64 -6.32 6.16
C ASP A 287 29.38 -4.95 5.53
N MET A 288 30.21 -3.95 5.83
CA MET A 288 30.10 -2.63 5.24
C MET A 288 30.34 -2.68 3.72
N GLN A 289 31.29 -3.48 3.25
CA GLN A 289 31.50 -3.69 1.82
C GLN A 289 30.26 -4.30 1.17
N SER A 290 29.67 -5.34 1.74
CA SER A 290 28.42 -5.92 1.23
C SER A 290 27.28 -4.91 1.19
N TYR A 291 27.14 -4.07 2.22
CA TYR A 291 26.16 -2.99 2.25
C TYR A 291 26.36 -1.98 1.10
N LEU A 292 27.60 -1.53 0.86
CA LEU A 292 27.94 -0.55 -0.17
C LEU A 292 27.80 -1.12 -1.59
N GLU A 293 28.07 -2.42 -1.78
CA GLU A 293 27.81 -3.08 -3.08
C GLU A 293 26.32 -3.05 -3.45
N MET A 294 25.43 -3.12 -2.45
CA MET A 294 23.97 -3.01 -2.64
C MET A 294 23.47 -1.55 -2.70
N ASN A 295 24.23 -0.59 -2.15
CA ASN A 295 23.90 0.84 -2.09
C ASN A 295 25.07 1.71 -2.60
N PRO A 296 25.40 1.64 -3.89
CA PRO A 296 26.57 2.34 -4.44
C PRO A 296 26.50 3.87 -4.26
N GLN A 297 25.31 4.45 -4.20
CA GLN A 297 25.09 5.88 -3.99
C GLN A 297 25.52 6.36 -2.60
N GLU A 298 25.65 5.47 -1.62
CA GLU A 298 26.12 5.82 -0.27
C GLU A 298 27.64 5.67 -0.09
N ALA A 299 28.34 5.13 -1.09
CA ALA A 299 29.78 4.88 -1.01
C ALA A 299 30.58 6.16 -0.78
N ASP A 300 30.24 7.24 -1.48
CA ASP A 300 30.92 8.55 -1.36
C ASP A 300 30.74 9.15 0.06
N ALA A 301 29.58 8.97 0.66
CA ALA A 301 29.29 9.45 2.02
C ALA A 301 30.05 8.67 3.10
N VAL A 302 30.27 7.37 2.92
CA VAL A 302 30.95 6.50 3.87
C VAL A 302 32.47 6.59 3.73
N THR A 303 33.01 6.72 2.52
CA THR A 303 34.46 6.78 2.27
C THR A 303 35.06 8.17 2.50
N GLY A 304 34.22 9.19 2.68
CA GLY A 304 34.69 10.57 2.95
C GLY A 304 35.30 11.27 1.74
N GLU A 305 35.18 10.70 0.55
CA GLU A 305 35.58 11.36 -0.68
C GLU A 305 34.54 12.39 -1.12
N PHE A 306 34.50 13.54 -0.42
CA PHE A 306 33.86 14.73 -0.96
C PHE A 306 34.66 15.19 -2.20
N LYS A 307 34.17 14.88 -3.39
CA LYS A 307 34.58 15.62 -4.57
C LYS A 307 34.14 17.07 -4.38
N ALA A 308 35.11 17.94 -4.07
CA ALA A 308 34.87 19.36 -4.01
C ALA A 308 34.35 19.80 -5.41
N GLU A 309 33.06 20.03 -5.52
CA GLU A 309 32.46 20.66 -6.70
C GLU A 309 33.03 22.07 -6.86
N GLY A 310 33.68 22.28 -8.00
CA GLY A 310 33.66 23.56 -8.67
C GLY A 310 34.57 24.66 -8.12
N LYS A 311 35.85 24.63 -8.47
CA LYS A 311 36.60 25.82 -8.78
C LYS A 311 37.21 25.74 -10.19
N GLU A 312 36.37 25.88 -11.18
CA GLU A 312 36.78 26.28 -12.51
C GLU A 312 35.77 27.31 -13.04
N HIS A 313 35.99 28.56 -12.63
CA HIS A 313 35.61 29.73 -13.43
C HIS A 313 36.34 30.93 -12.83
N CYS A 314 37.60 31.10 -13.26
CA CYS A 314 38.27 32.39 -13.36
C CYS A 314 39.57 32.20 -14.16
N ARG A 315 39.44 32.30 -15.49
CA ARG A 315 40.45 32.99 -16.31
C ARG A 315 39.83 33.34 -17.69
#